data_bea47f4bde27baea40e696cfa7d98465
#
_entry.id   bea47f4bde27baea40e696cfa7d98465
#
_cell.length_a   1.000
_cell.length_b   1.000
_cell.length_c   1.000
_cell.angle_alpha   90.00
_cell.angle_beta   90.00
_cell.angle_gamma   90.00
#
_symmetry.space_group_name_H-M   'P 1'
#
loop_
_entity.id
_entity.type
_entity.pdbx_description
1 polymer ?
#
loop_
_entity_poly.entity_id
_entity_poly.type
_entity_poly.pdbx_seq_one_letter_code
_entity_poly.pdbx_strand_id
1 'polypeptide(L)'
;MRREARENKRKLLIRRLLFGLVLLFAAGIGAVFGVNAYVQASVQDRILTEEQAAELEEIDCVLVLGCGLEADGSPSPMLHDRLQQGVALYQKEAAPKLLVSGDHGREEYDEVNAMKRFAEEQGIPSEDVFMDHAGFSTYESVYRARDIFQVRRMVIVTQEYHLSRALYIAKRLGIEAWGVPADPRT
;
A
#
# COMPACT_ATOMS: atom_id res chain seq x y z
N MET A 1 19.14 -58.36 -17.44
CA MET A 1 18.25 -58.50 -16.25
C MET A 1 18.63 -57.54 -15.09
N ARG A 2 19.81 -57.65 -14.41
CA ARG A 2 20.13 -56.75 -13.25
C ARG A 2 20.33 -55.28 -13.64
N ARG A 3 20.81 -54.96 -14.82
CA ARG A 3 21.03 -53.57 -15.30
C ARG A 3 19.73 -52.91 -15.66
N GLU A 4 18.81 -53.56 -16.31
CA GLU A 4 17.47 -53.09 -16.66
C GLU A 4 16.61 -52.84 -15.40
N ALA A 5 16.68 -53.73 -14.41
CA ALA A 5 15.98 -53.55 -13.14
C ALA A 5 16.48 -52.31 -12.36
N ARG A 6 17.79 -51.98 -12.42
CA ARG A 6 18.36 -50.76 -11.85
C ARG A 6 17.90 -49.50 -12.59
N GLU A 7 17.86 -49.55 -13.90
CA GLU A 7 17.40 -48.45 -14.73
C GLU A 7 15.92 -48.12 -14.50
N ASN A 8 15.07 -49.14 -14.45
CA ASN A 8 13.65 -48.98 -14.14
C ASN A 8 13.41 -48.42 -12.72
N LYS A 9 14.17 -48.86 -11.72
CA LYS A 9 14.11 -48.28 -10.37
C LYS A 9 14.52 -46.82 -10.36
N ARG A 10 15.55 -46.45 -11.10
CA ARG A 10 16.03 -45.03 -11.24
C ARG A 10 14.97 -44.15 -11.93
N LYS A 11 14.37 -44.63 -13.01
CA LYS A 11 13.27 -43.95 -13.71
C LYS A 11 12.05 -43.74 -12.79
N LEU A 12 11.70 -44.75 -12.02
CA LEU A 12 10.58 -44.67 -11.06
C LEU A 12 10.89 -43.64 -9.96
N LEU A 13 12.11 -43.66 -9.41
CA LEU A 13 12.55 -42.67 -8.41
C LEU A 13 12.50 -41.25 -8.95
N ILE A 14 13.02 -41.04 -10.15
CA ILE A 14 12.99 -39.72 -10.80
C ILE A 14 11.54 -39.25 -11.01
N ARG A 15 10.65 -40.12 -11.49
CA ARG A 15 9.24 -39.77 -11.66
C ARG A 15 8.56 -39.42 -10.33
N ARG A 16 8.87 -40.09 -9.23
CA ARG A 16 8.34 -39.80 -7.89
C ARG A 16 8.88 -38.44 -7.38
N LEU A 17 10.17 -38.18 -7.61
CA LEU A 17 10.78 -36.90 -7.23
C LEU A 17 10.18 -35.74 -8.03
N LEU A 18 10.01 -35.89 -9.35
CA LEU A 18 9.38 -34.89 -10.20
C LEU A 18 7.92 -34.63 -9.78
N PHE A 19 7.17 -35.70 -9.50
CA PHE A 19 5.79 -35.56 -9.00
C PHE A 19 5.74 -34.85 -7.66
N GLY A 20 6.63 -35.17 -6.71
CA GLY A 20 6.73 -34.48 -5.43
C GLY A 20 7.10 -33.01 -5.60
N LEU A 21 7.99 -32.66 -6.55
CA LEU A 21 8.35 -31.28 -6.86
C LEU A 21 7.16 -30.50 -7.42
N VAL A 22 6.38 -31.11 -8.32
CA VAL A 22 5.16 -30.50 -8.88
C VAL A 22 4.13 -30.23 -7.78
N LEU A 23 3.93 -31.18 -6.86
CA LEU A 23 3.01 -31.00 -5.74
C LEU A 23 3.48 -29.87 -4.80
N LEU A 24 4.77 -29.81 -4.50
CA LEU A 24 5.34 -28.75 -3.68
C LEU A 24 5.16 -27.37 -4.33
N PHE A 25 5.38 -27.28 -5.64
CA PHE A 25 5.18 -26.06 -6.41
C PHE A 25 3.71 -25.62 -6.42
N ALA A 26 2.79 -26.57 -6.65
CA ALA A 26 1.34 -26.33 -6.59
C ALA A 26 0.89 -25.87 -5.20
N ALA A 27 1.43 -26.49 -4.14
CA ALA A 27 1.16 -26.07 -2.76
C ALA A 27 1.68 -24.65 -2.47
N GLY A 28 2.87 -24.31 -2.98
CA GLY A 28 3.42 -22.96 -2.89
C GLY A 28 2.53 -21.90 -3.57
N ILE A 29 2.06 -22.17 -4.78
CA ILE A 29 1.10 -21.31 -5.49
C ILE A 29 -0.19 -21.18 -4.67
N GLY A 30 -0.75 -22.30 -4.20
CA GLY A 30 -1.96 -22.29 -3.37
C GLY A 30 -1.80 -21.45 -2.10
N ALA A 31 -0.64 -21.52 -1.45
CA ALA A 31 -0.34 -20.71 -0.27
C ALA A 31 -0.31 -19.22 -0.58
N VAL A 32 0.30 -18.81 -1.71
CA VAL A 32 0.33 -17.39 -2.14
C VAL A 32 -1.08 -16.87 -2.36
N PHE A 33 -1.91 -17.60 -3.11
CA PHE A 33 -3.30 -17.19 -3.34
C PHE A 33 -4.12 -17.19 -2.06
N GLY A 34 -3.93 -18.19 -1.17
CA GLY A 34 -4.60 -18.26 0.11
C GLY A 34 -4.28 -17.09 1.04
N VAL A 35 -3.00 -16.72 1.14
CA VAL A 35 -2.56 -15.56 1.93
C VAL A 35 -3.13 -14.27 1.34
N ASN A 36 -3.08 -14.10 0.01
CA ASN A 36 -3.63 -12.92 -0.64
C ASN A 36 -5.14 -12.77 -0.39
N ALA A 37 -5.90 -13.86 -0.58
CA ALA A 37 -7.34 -13.87 -0.31
C ALA A 37 -7.66 -13.57 1.17
N TYR A 38 -6.89 -14.11 2.10
CA TYR A 38 -7.03 -13.82 3.52
C TYR A 38 -6.80 -12.35 3.84
N VAL A 39 -5.73 -11.75 3.28
CA VAL A 39 -5.42 -10.33 3.48
C VAL A 39 -6.56 -9.46 2.96
N GLN A 40 -7.01 -9.70 1.72
CA GLN A 40 -8.12 -8.95 1.12
C GLN A 40 -9.42 -9.08 1.95
N ALA A 41 -9.84 -10.29 2.25
CA ALA A 41 -11.05 -10.54 3.02
C ALA A 41 -11.02 -9.91 4.42
N SER A 42 -9.84 -9.80 5.03
CA SER A 42 -9.68 -9.26 6.39
C SER A 42 -9.87 -7.74 6.52
N VAL A 43 -9.91 -7.01 5.39
CA VAL A 43 -9.97 -5.54 5.35
C VAL A 43 -10.90 -4.99 4.28
N GLN A 44 -11.63 -5.83 3.56
CA GLN A 44 -12.52 -5.42 2.47
C GLN A 44 -13.61 -4.45 2.93
N ASP A 45 -14.10 -4.60 4.15
CA ASP A 45 -15.07 -3.72 4.80
C ASP A 45 -14.51 -2.34 5.18
N ARG A 46 -13.21 -2.15 5.01
CA ARG A 46 -12.51 -0.89 5.29
C ARG A 46 -12.17 -0.09 4.02
N ILE A 47 -12.50 -0.59 2.84
CA ILE A 47 -12.34 0.14 1.57
C ILE A 47 -13.65 0.89 1.33
N LEU A 48 -13.55 2.21 1.25
CA LEU A 48 -14.69 3.13 1.19
C LEU A 48 -14.65 3.96 -0.09
N THR A 49 -15.82 4.53 -0.43
CA THR A 49 -15.88 5.65 -1.37
C THR A 49 -15.45 6.95 -0.67
N GLU A 50 -15.22 8.00 -1.45
CA GLU A 50 -14.87 9.32 -0.94
C GLU A 50 -15.97 9.89 -0.03
N GLU A 51 -17.25 9.69 -0.41
CA GLU A 51 -18.42 10.13 0.37
C GLU A 51 -18.51 9.41 1.72
N GLN A 52 -18.31 8.08 1.71
CA GLN A 52 -18.31 7.29 2.94
C GLN A 52 -17.16 7.67 3.88
N ALA A 53 -15.98 8.01 3.29
CA ALA A 53 -14.84 8.44 4.09
C ALA A 53 -15.05 9.82 4.72
N ALA A 54 -15.79 10.72 4.06
CA ALA A 54 -16.15 12.02 4.59
C ALA A 54 -17.20 11.97 5.74
N GLU A 55 -17.92 10.84 5.88
CA GLU A 55 -18.85 10.61 6.99
C GLU A 55 -18.18 10.03 8.26
N LEU A 56 -16.87 9.71 8.18
CA LEU A 56 -16.13 9.21 9.32
C LEU A 56 -15.86 10.33 10.33
N GLU A 57 -15.96 10.00 11.61
CA GLU A 57 -15.69 10.94 12.70
C GLU A 57 -14.31 10.68 13.32
N GLU A 58 -13.71 11.71 13.91
CA GLU A 58 -12.46 11.64 14.68
C GLU A 58 -11.28 11.03 13.90
N ILE A 59 -11.15 11.35 12.62
CA ILE A 59 -10.00 10.96 11.80
C ILE A 59 -8.87 11.96 12.03
N ASP A 60 -7.66 11.45 12.37
CA ASP A 60 -6.49 12.29 12.63
C ASP A 60 -5.91 12.87 11.34
N CYS A 61 -5.82 12.05 10.28
CA CYS A 61 -5.28 12.49 8.99
C CYS A 61 -5.73 11.62 7.82
N VAL A 62 -5.59 12.19 6.61
CA VAL A 62 -5.51 11.45 5.36
C VAL A 62 -4.02 11.13 5.10
N LEU A 63 -3.65 9.86 5.03
CA LEU A 63 -2.30 9.40 4.67
C LEU A 63 -2.22 9.14 3.17
N VAL A 64 -1.43 9.93 2.44
CA VAL A 64 -1.13 9.72 1.02
C VAL A 64 0.22 9.03 0.88
N LEU A 65 0.21 7.83 0.29
CA LEU A 65 1.44 7.06 0.05
C LEU A 65 2.12 7.49 -1.25
N GLY A 66 3.43 7.72 -1.20
CA GLY A 66 4.26 8.00 -2.37
C GLY A 66 4.34 6.83 -3.35
N CYS A 67 4.65 7.12 -4.60
CA CYS A 67 4.90 6.11 -5.66
C CYS A 67 5.73 6.63 -6.82
N GLY A 68 6.47 7.71 -6.62
CA GLY A 68 7.50 8.15 -7.54
C GLY A 68 7.24 9.50 -8.22
N LEU A 69 8.35 10.10 -8.66
CA LEU A 69 8.38 11.32 -9.45
C LEU A 69 8.78 11.02 -10.89
N GLU A 70 8.37 11.87 -11.81
CA GLU A 70 8.89 11.95 -13.17
C GLU A 70 10.31 12.53 -13.19
N ALA A 71 10.99 12.44 -14.33
CA ALA A 71 12.37 12.93 -14.49
C ALA A 71 12.54 14.43 -14.28
N ASP A 72 11.47 15.22 -14.42
CA ASP A 72 11.43 16.67 -14.20
C ASP A 72 11.09 17.04 -12.75
N GLY A 73 10.93 16.05 -11.85
CA GLY A 73 10.60 16.24 -10.45
C GLY A 73 9.11 16.48 -10.17
N SER A 74 8.25 16.38 -11.17
CA SER A 74 6.80 16.40 -10.99
C SER A 74 6.28 15.04 -10.47
N PRO A 75 5.13 15.00 -9.77
CA PRO A 75 4.50 13.74 -9.39
C PRO A 75 4.23 12.85 -10.62
N SER A 76 4.58 11.57 -10.53
CA SER A 76 4.18 10.59 -11.55
C SER A 76 2.66 10.58 -11.73
N PRO A 77 2.11 10.13 -12.88
CA PRO A 77 0.66 10.08 -13.07
C PRO A 77 -0.07 9.36 -11.93
N MET A 78 0.53 8.30 -11.41
CA MET A 78 -0.04 7.52 -10.31
C MET A 78 0.02 8.28 -8.98
N LEU A 79 1.12 9.00 -8.71
CA LEU A 79 1.24 9.85 -7.53
C LEU A 79 0.29 11.04 -7.60
N HIS A 80 0.15 11.63 -8.77
CA HIS A 80 -0.80 12.72 -9.02
C HIS A 80 -2.24 12.30 -8.68
N ASP A 81 -2.67 11.10 -9.10
CA ASP A 81 -3.99 10.58 -8.79
C ASP A 81 -4.19 10.42 -7.26
N ARG A 82 -3.18 9.91 -6.54
CA ARG A 82 -3.22 9.83 -5.07
C ARG A 82 -3.32 11.19 -4.41
N LEU A 83 -2.56 12.15 -4.89
CA LEU A 83 -2.57 13.50 -4.35
C LEU A 83 -3.91 14.19 -4.59
N GLN A 84 -4.49 14.07 -5.79
CA GLN A 84 -5.82 14.58 -6.08
C GLN A 84 -6.87 13.98 -5.14
N GLN A 85 -6.84 12.66 -4.94
CA GLN A 85 -7.77 11.98 -4.03
C GLN A 85 -7.57 12.41 -2.57
N GLY A 86 -6.31 12.58 -2.13
CA GLY A 86 -6.00 13.07 -0.78
C GLY A 86 -6.49 14.50 -0.55
N VAL A 87 -6.30 15.38 -1.52
CA VAL A 87 -6.80 16.75 -1.52
C VAL A 87 -8.33 16.78 -1.47
N ALA A 88 -8.99 15.97 -2.31
CA ALA A 88 -10.46 15.90 -2.33
C ALA A 88 -11.03 15.48 -0.96
N LEU A 89 -10.44 14.49 -0.30
CA LEU A 89 -10.83 14.06 1.04
C LEU A 89 -10.61 15.16 2.09
N TYR A 90 -9.49 15.86 2.03
CA TYR A 90 -9.26 17.00 2.93
C TYR A 90 -10.28 18.12 2.72
N GLN A 91 -10.58 18.48 1.47
CA GLN A 91 -11.57 19.51 1.12
C GLN A 91 -13.01 19.12 1.51
N LYS A 92 -13.31 17.83 1.61
CA LYS A 92 -14.58 17.29 2.14
C LYS A 92 -14.56 17.13 3.66
N GLU A 93 -13.53 17.64 4.33
CA GLU A 93 -13.39 17.60 5.79
C GLU A 93 -13.33 16.16 6.37
N ALA A 94 -12.94 15.15 5.55
CA ALA A 94 -12.76 13.78 6.02
C ALA A 94 -11.68 13.65 7.11
N ALA A 95 -10.71 14.59 7.15
CA ALA A 95 -9.72 14.72 8.22
C ALA A 95 -9.13 16.13 8.24
N PRO A 96 -8.66 16.62 9.43
CA PRO A 96 -8.10 17.96 9.56
C PRO A 96 -6.67 18.10 9.03
N LYS A 97 -5.99 17.01 8.71
CA LYS A 97 -4.57 16.99 8.31
C LYS A 97 -4.33 16.04 7.14
N LEU A 98 -3.34 16.41 6.32
CA LEU A 98 -2.80 15.58 5.26
C LEU A 98 -1.40 15.12 5.66
N LEU A 99 -1.16 13.82 5.74
CA LEU A 99 0.16 13.24 5.95
C LEU A 99 0.65 12.64 4.63
N VAL A 100 1.69 13.24 4.03
CA VAL A 100 2.32 12.74 2.82
C VAL A 100 3.57 11.95 3.21
N SER A 101 3.66 10.69 2.76
CA SER A 101 4.75 9.79 3.12
C SER A 101 5.38 9.18 1.88
N GLY A 102 6.67 9.39 1.70
CA GLY A 102 7.42 8.98 0.52
C GLY A 102 8.91 8.86 0.78
N ASP A 103 9.65 8.63 -0.31
CA ASP A 103 11.09 8.46 -0.30
C ASP A 103 11.82 9.81 -0.44
N HIS A 104 12.82 10.03 0.40
CA HIS A 104 13.82 11.10 0.30
C HIS A 104 15.24 10.53 0.47
N GLY A 105 15.48 9.33 -0.04
CA GLY A 105 16.75 8.62 0.11
C GLY A 105 17.89 9.14 -0.78
N ARG A 106 17.65 10.13 -1.64
CA ARG A 106 18.67 10.74 -2.54
C ARG A 106 18.50 12.24 -2.54
N GLU A 107 19.63 12.98 -2.54
CA GLU A 107 19.66 14.45 -2.50
C GLU A 107 18.90 15.11 -3.68
N GLU A 108 18.88 14.44 -4.84
CA GLU A 108 18.18 14.90 -6.05
C GLU A 108 16.74 14.37 -6.19
N TYR A 109 16.26 13.55 -5.22
CA TYR A 109 14.95 12.94 -5.27
C TYR A 109 14.15 13.28 -4.02
N ASP A 110 13.24 14.22 -4.16
CA ASP A 110 12.48 14.80 -3.05
C ASP A 110 10.96 14.67 -3.33
N GLU A 111 10.48 13.44 -3.21
CA GLU A 111 9.08 13.10 -3.46
C GLU A 111 8.15 13.84 -2.48
N VAL A 112 8.51 13.88 -1.22
CA VAL A 112 7.64 14.39 -0.15
C VAL A 112 7.44 15.90 -0.28
N ASN A 113 8.49 16.66 -0.63
CA ASN A 113 8.34 18.09 -0.92
C ASN A 113 7.54 18.35 -2.20
N ALA A 114 7.64 17.49 -3.23
CA ALA A 114 6.78 17.59 -4.41
C ALA A 114 5.30 17.35 -4.06
N MET A 115 5.04 16.35 -3.19
CA MET A 115 3.68 16.06 -2.68
C MET A 115 3.11 17.24 -1.89
N LYS A 116 3.93 17.85 -1.02
CA LYS A 116 3.53 19.02 -0.23
C LYS A 116 3.22 20.21 -1.13
N ARG A 117 4.11 20.54 -2.07
CA ARG A 117 3.87 21.64 -3.03
C ARG A 117 2.56 21.45 -3.78
N PHE A 118 2.30 20.24 -4.26
CA PHE A 118 1.04 19.93 -4.92
C PHE A 118 -0.18 20.23 -4.03
N ALA A 119 -0.16 19.80 -2.77
CA ALA A 119 -1.24 20.05 -1.83
C ALA A 119 -1.46 21.55 -1.55
N GLU A 120 -0.36 22.30 -1.37
CA GLU A 120 -0.39 23.75 -1.17
C GLU A 120 -0.94 24.50 -2.41
N GLU A 121 -0.56 24.08 -3.61
CA GLU A 121 -1.09 24.62 -4.88
C GLU A 121 -2.60 24.38 -5.05
N GLN A 122 -3.13 23.31 -4.42
CA GLN A 122 -4.58 23.05 -4.36
C GLN A 122 -5.28 23.75 -3.19
N GLY A 123 -4.58 24.64 -2.47
CA GLY A 123 -5.14 25.49 -1.42
C GLY A 123 -5.16 24.88 -0.03
N ILE A 124 -4.47 23.75 0.22
CA ILE A 124 -4.32 23.23 1.59
C ILE A 124 -3.29 24.08 2.34
N PRO A 125 -3.61 24.58 3.55
CA PRO A 125 -2.65 25.33 4.37
C PRO A 125 -1.39 24.51 4.67
N SER A 126 -0.22 25.15 4.61
CA SER A 126 1.07 24.48 4.84
C SER A 126 1.16 23.82 6.22
N GLU A 127 0.52 24.38 7.23
CA GLU A 127 0.43 23.86 8.60
C GLU A 127 -0.45 22.60 8.74
N ASP A 128 -1.23 22.29 7.71
CA ASP A 128 -2.06 21.10 7.68
C ASP A 128 -1.43 19.95 6.89
N VAL A 129 -0.29 20.21 6.19
CA VAL A 129 0.43 19.19 5.42
C VAL A 129 1.68 18.75 6.18
N PHE A 130 1.62 17.54 6.73
CA PHE A 130 2.74 16.88 7.41
C PHE A 130 3.53 16.01 6.45
N MET A 131 4.85 16.02 6.59
CA MET A 131 5.79 15.35 5.70
C MET A 131 6.51 14.21 6.42
N ASP A 132 6.39 13.00 5.91
CA ASP A 132 7.18 11.85 6.31
C ASP A 132 8.23 11.51 5.24
N HIS A 133 9.47 11.92 5.47
CA HIS A 133 10.59 11.73 4.56
C HIS A 133 11.26 10.34 4.65
N ALA A 134 10.75 9.44 5.46
CA ALA A 134 11.31 8.11 5.66
C ALA A 134 10.30 6.99 5.44
N GLY A 135 9.34 7.22 4.58
CA GLY A 135 8.35 6.22 4.14
C GLY A 135 8.87 5.33 2.99
N PHE A 136 10.02 4.68 3.18
CA PHE A 136 10.65 3.84 2.15
C PHE A 136 9.88 2.55 1.81
N SER A 137 8.91 2.21 2.62
CA SER A 137 7.99 1.09 2.39
C SER A 137 6.63 1.37 3.00
N THR A 138 5.60 0.65 2.53
CA THR A 138 4.24 0.75 3.12
C THR A 138 4.24 0.48 4.62
N TYR A 139 5.06 -0.48 5.09
CA TYR A 139 5.18 -0.77 6.52
C TYR A 139 5.74 0.42 7.29
N GLU A 140 6.83 1.03 6.79
CA GLU A 140 7.45 2.18 7.44
C GLU A 140 6.52 3.38 7.45
N SER A 141 5.85 3.70 6.34
CA SER A 141 4.88 4.80 6.28
C SER A 141 3.79 4.66 7.36
N VAL A 142 3.19 3.46 7.45
CA VAL A 142 2.13 3.18 8.43
C VAL A 142 2.67 3.12 9.86
N TYR A 143 3.84 2.50 10.07
CA TYR A 143 4.50 2.45 11.38
C TYR A 143 4.83 3.86 11.88
N ARG A 144 5.39 4.72 11.01
CA ARG A 144 5.76 6.09 11.35
C ARG A 144 4.55 6.99 11.55
N ALA A 145 3.47 6.78 10.80
CA ALA A 145 2.20 7.46 11.08
C ALA A 145 1.78 7.26 12.54
N ARG A 146 1.85 6.02 13.06
CA ARG A 146 1.53 5.71 14.46
C ARG A 146 2.57 6.25 15.45
N ASP A 147 3.84 5.93 15.27
CA ASP A 147 4.85 6.11 16.32
C ASP A 147 5.50 7.51 16.31
N ILE A 148 5.60 8.14 15.15
CA ILE A 148 6.19 9.47 15.01
C ILE A 148 5.11 10.54 14.99
N PHE A 149 4.06 10.36 14.16
CA PHE A 149 2.98 11.34 14.00
C PHE A 149 1.82 11.12 14.97
N GLN A 150 1.87 10.06 15.80
CA GLN A 150 0.88 9.74 16.84
C GLN A 150 -0.54 9.51 16.30
N VAL A 151 -0.66 9.11 15.04
CA VAL A 151 -1.93 8.82 14.36
C VAL A 151 -2.57 7.56 14.95
N ARG A 152 -3.84 7.63 15.27
CA ARG A 152 -4.66 6.52 15.79
C ARG A 152 -5.71 6.09 14.78
N ARG A 153 -6.29 7.05 14.08
CA ARG A 153 -7.36 6.86 13.11
C ARG A 153 -7.00 7.59 11.81
N MET A 154 -7.06 6.91 10.67
CA MET A 154 -6.65 7.53 9.40
C MET A 154 -7.40 6.97 8.20
N VAL A 155 -7.45 7.78 7.14
CA VAL A 155 -7.82 7.33 5.79
C VAL A 155 -6.55 7.19 4.96
N ILE A 156 -6.30 6.01 4.39
CA ILE A 156 -5.14 5.75 3.52
C ILE A 156 -5.57 5.91 2.06
N VAL A 157 -4.80 6.69 1.31
CA VAL A 157 -5.00 6.91 -0.14
C VAL A 157 -3.87 6.26 -0.92
N THR A 158 -4.24 5.32 -1.75
CA THR A 158 -3.36 4.63 -2.71
C THR A 158 -4.22 3.89 -3.75
N GLN A 159 -3.62 3.24 -4.77
CA GLN A 159 -4.37 2.45 -5.73
C GLN A 159 -5.06 1.24 -5.09
N GLU A 160 -6.18 0.80 -5.66
CA GLU A 160 -7.03 -0.28 -5.14
C GLU A 160 -6.24 -1.56 -4.87
N TYR A 161 -5.39 -1.98 -5.81
CA TYR A 161 -4.57 -3.20 -5.67
C TYR A 161 -3.60 -3.15 -4.47
N HIS A 162 -3.28 -1.95 -3.99
CA HIS A 162 -2.37 -1.72 -2.87
C HIS A 162 -3.09 -1.54 -1.52
N LEU A 163 -4.35 -1.09 -1.53
CA LEU A 163 -5.11 -0.75 -0.32
C LEU A 163 -5.18 -1.91 0.67
N SER A 164 -5.51 -3.13 0.21
CA SER A 164 -5.63 -4.28 1.11
C SER A 164 -4.33 -4.55 1.89
N ARG A 165 -3.16 -4.37 1.26
CA ARG A 165 -1.87 -4.51 1.93
C ARG A 165 -1.64 -3.41 2.96
N ALA A 166 -1.91 -2.16 2.62
CA ALA A 166 -1.73 -1.02 3.52
C ALA A 166 -2.65 -1.11 4.74
N LEU A 167 -3.93 -1.43 4.52
CA LEU A 167 -4.92 -1.61 5.57
C LEU A 167 -4.61 -2.81 6.49
N TYR A 168 -4.13 -3.92 5.91
CA TYR A 168 -3.71 -5.06 6.70
C TYR A 168 -2.53 -4.72 7.62
N ILE A 169 -1.54 -3.97 7.13
CA ILE A 169 -0.42 -3.47 7.93
C ILE A 169 -0.95 -2.57 9.06
N ALA A 170 -1.82 -1.60 8.76
CA ALA A 170 -2.42 -0.72 9.76
C ALA A 170 -3.15 -1.51 10.86
N LYS A 171 -3.98 -2.47 10.47
CA LYS A 171 -4.67 -3.38 11.39
C LYS A 171 -3.70 -4.16 12.28
N ARG A 172 -2.59 -4.67 11.72
CA ARG A 172 -1.57 -5.40 12.49
C ARG A 172 -0.77 -4.52 13.44
N LEU A 173 -0.66 -3.25 13.12
CA LEU A 173 -0.03 -2.24 13.97
C LEU A 173 -0.99 -1.60 14.99
N GLY A 174 -2.28 -1.98 14.99
CA GLY A 174 -3.27 -1.46 15.92
C GLY A 174 -3.77 -0.04 15.60
N ILE A 175 -3.66 0.37 14.33
CA ILE A 175 -4.22 1.63 13.83
C ILE A 175 -5.60 1.34 13.26
N GLU A 176 -6.57 2.16 13.59
CA GLU A 176 -7.87 2.14 12.96
C GLU A 176 -7.78 2.89 11.63
N ALA A 177 -7.86 2.15 10.52
CA ALA A 177 -7.65 2.71 9.19
C ALA A 177 -8.74 2.28 8.22
N TRP A 178 -9.09 3.20 7.33
CA TRP A 178 -9.91 2.98 6.15
C TRP A 178 -9.12 3.34 4.91
N GLY A 179 -9.56 2.91 3.75
CA GLY A 179 -8.86 3.16 2.50
C GLY A 179 -9.78 3.73 1.44
N VAL A 180 -9.31 4.71 0.69
CA VAL A 180 -10.00 5.24 -0.48
C VAL A 180 -9.11 5.03 -1.70
N PRO A 181 -9.60 4.34 -2.76
CA PRO A 181 -8.82 4.09 -3.96
C PRO A 181 -8.58 5.37 -4.77
N ALA A 182 -7.37 5.50 -5.31
CA ALA A 182 -6.97 6.58 -6.20
C ALA A 182 -6.81 6.06 -7.64
N ASP A 183 -7.89 5.55 -8.23
CA ASP A 183 -7.91 4.92 -9.56
C ASP A 183 -8.90 5.60 -10.52
N PRO A 184 -8.73 6.91 -10.87
CA PRO A 184 -9.69 7.63 -11.72
C PRO A 184 -9.66 7.18 -13.19
N ARG A 185 -8.70 6.31 -13.58
CA ARG A 185 -8.43 5.92 -14.97
C ARG A 185 -8.83 4.49 -15.31
N THR A 186 -9.67 3.84 -14.50
CA THR A 186 -10.21 2.50 -14.77
C THR A 186 -11.46 2.54 -15.66
#